data_0f5de4d9d175a680618e64957ee9985a
#
_entry.id   0f5de4d9d175a680618e64957ee9985a
#
_cell.length_a   1.000
_cell.length_b   1.000
_cell.length_c   1.000
_cell.angle_alpha   90.00
_cell.angle_beta   90.00
_cell.angle_gamma   90.00
#
_symmetry.space_group_name_H-M   'P 1'
#
loop_
_entity.id
_entity.type
_entity.pdbx_description
1 polymer ?
#
loop_
_entity_poly.entity_id
_entity_poly.type
_entity_poly.pdbx_seq_one_letter_code
_entity_poly.pdbx_strand_id
1 'polypeptide(L)'
;MSLASFNPSRKTNKVRQHGAMEFSDPPVDLDKVRQERLVRFRKKMAEHEVAGLLLFNQINARYATDATNMQIWCSHYETRCVFVSLEGPVVLFDYADHPHLAEDLPTIDDYRVLPAFYFFSVGNRGEEFVLEFAAQISDLMNRYGGGNKRLAIDTLSHTGCDALRARGLELVEGEQITETARAIKSDDELKLMQVSMNVCQEGMRAMQEYLEPGMTENALWSKLHETNIRLGGEWI
;
A
#
# COMPACT_ATOMS: atom_id res chain seq x y z
N MET A 1 4.78 17.23 -21.78
CA MET A 1 3.52 16.50 -21.98
C MET A 1 2.66 16.72 -20.75
N SER A 2 1.49 17.35 -20.88
CA SER A 2 0.55 17.57 -19.78
C SER A 2 -0.01 16.22 -19.35
N LEU A 3 0.29 15.76 -18.15
CA LEU A 3 -0.37 14.63 -17.53
C LEU A 3 -1.84 14.99 -17.39
N ALA A 4 -2.72 14.10 -17.84
CA ALA A 4 -4.16 14.24 -17.60
C ALA A 4 -4.34 14.36 -16.09
N SER A 5 -5.01 15.43 -15.64
CA SER A 5 -5.27 15.67 -14.22
C SER A 5 -6.03 14.48 -13.65
N PHE A 6 -5.49 13.84 -12.63
CA PHE A 6 -6.20 12.86 -11.80
C PHE A 6 -7.50 13.50 -11.32
N ASN A 7 -8.63 12.92 -11.70
CA ASN A 7 -9.95 13.43 -11.33
C ASN A 7 -10.65 12.45 -10.37
N PRO A 8 -10.61 12.70 -9.06
CA PRO A 8 -11.23 11.83 -8.06
C PRO A 8 -12.77 11.80 -8.14
N SER A 9 -13.40 12.67 -8.97
CA SER A 9 -14.86 12.73 -9.11
C SER A 9 -15.44 11.79 -10.17
N ARG A 10 -14.65 11.03 -10.90
CA ARG A 10 -15.12 10.00 -11.83
C ARG A 10 -15.55 8.75 -11.07
N LYS A 11 -16.69 8.83 -10.39
CA LYS A 11 -17.40 7.66 -9.84
C LYS A 11 -17.93 6.79 -10.97
N THR A 12 -17.11 5.90 -11.50
CA THR A 12 -17.63 4.76 -12.22
C THR A 12 -17.93 3.67 -11.19
N ASN A 13 -19.19 3.40 -10.93
CA ASN A 13 -19.70 2.34 -10.06
C ASN A 13 -19.36 0.91 -10.58
N LYS A 14 -18.12 0.67 -10.96
CA LYS A 14 -17.59 -0.67 -11.20
C LYS A 14 -16.69 -1.04 -10.05
N VAL A 15 -17.32 -1.36 -8.91
CA VAL A 15 -16.68 -2.16 -7.88
C VAL A 15 -16.10 -3.40 -8.58
N ARG A 16 -14.77 -3.50 -8.64
CA ARG A 16 -14.12 -4.79 -8.89
C ARG A 16 -14.53 -5.67 -7.73
N GLN A 17 -15.58 -6.49 -7.94
CA GLN A 17 -15.91 -7.55 -7.02
C GLN A 17 -14.74 -8.53 -7.06
N HIS A 18 -13.85 -8.42 -6.10
CA HIS A 18 -12.90 -9.48 -5.83
C HIS A 18 -13.72 -10.72 -5.46
N GLY A 19 -13.42 -11.87 -6.05
CA GLY A 19 -14.15 -13.12 -5.79
C GLY A 19 -14.26 -13.50 -4.30
N ALA A 20 -13.37 -12.95 -3.47
CA ALA A 20 -13.43 -13.03 -2.02
C ALA A 20 -14.75 -12.51 -1.39
N MET A 21 -15.47 -11.60 -2.03
CA MET A 21 -16.75 -11.09 -1.52
C MET A 21 -17.90 -12.09 -1.61
N GLU A 22 -17.80 -13.11 -2.47
CA GLU A 22 -18.82 -14.15 -2.57
C GLU A 22 -18.93 -15.06 -1.35
N PHE A 23 -17.91 -15.06 -0.49
CA PHE A 23 -17.86 -15.87 0.72
C PHE A 23 -18.27 -15.15 2.01
N SER A 24 -18.56 -13.85 1.95
CA SER A 24 -19.00 -13.06 3.11
C SER A 24 -20.51 -12.84 3.09
N ASP A 25 -21.21 -13.28 4.13
CA ASP A 25 -22.63 -12.99 4.35
C ASP A 25 -22.81 -12.44 5.78
N PRO A 26 -23.20 -11.19 5.97
CA PRO A 26 -23.47 -10.18 4.94
C PRO A 26 -22.19 -9.66 4.25
N PRO A 27 -22.33 -9.07 3.04
CA PRO A 27 -21.18 -8.53 2.31
C PRO A 27 -20.46 -7.42 3.09
N VAL A 28 -19.13 -7.37 2.98
CA VAL A 28 -18.30 -6.36 3.64
C VAL A 28 -18.31 -5.07 2.83
N ASP A 29 -18.54 -3.94 3.50
CA ASP A 29 -18.35 -2.61 2.91
C ASP A 29 -16.85 -2.27 2.90
N LEU A 30 -16.20 -2.48 1.76
CA LEU A 30 -14.76 -2.24 1.60
C LEU A 30 -14.39 -0.77 1.73
N ASP A 31 -15.26 0.16 1.31
CA ASP A 31 -14.96 1.59 1.44
C ASP A 31 -14.97 2.02 2.90
N LYS A 32 -15.87 1.48 3.69
CA LYS A 32 -15.88 1.66 5.15
C LYS A 32 -14.58 1.10 5.77
N VAL A 33 -14.17 -0.11 5.40
CA VAL A 33 -12.91 -0.71 5.90
C VAL A 33 -11.70 0.17 5.56
N ARG A 34 -11.61 0.67 4.33
CA ARG A 34 -10.54 1.57 3.88
C ARG A 34 -10.47 2.84 4.72
N GLN A 35 -11.62 3.48 4.94
CA GLN A 35 -11.69 4.69 5.76
C GLN A 35 -11.34 4.43 7.24
N GLU A 36 -11.82 3.34 7.83
CA GLU A 36 -11.49 2.96 9.21
C GLU A 36 -10.00 2.70 9.40
N ARG A 37 -9.33 2.09 8.42
CA ARG A 37 -7.88 1.87 8.42
C ARG A 37 -7.11 3.18 8.42
N LEU A 38 -7.50 4.11 7.55
CA LEU A 38 -6.89 5.43 7.46
C LEU A 38 -7.07 6.22 8.76
N VAL A 39 -8.26 6.17 9.35
CA VAL A 39 -8.54 6.81 10.66
C VAL A 39 -7.62 6.24 11.75
N ARG A 40 -7.38 4.91 11.76
CA ARG A 40 -6.46 4.30 12.74
C ARG A 40 -5.00 4.76 12.54
N PHE A 41 -4.52 4.87 11.29
CA PHE A 41 -3.20 5.45 11.03
C PHE A 41 -3.11 6.87 11.57
N ARG A 42 -4.04 7.74 11.23
CA ARG A 42 -4.07 9.14 11.69
C ARG A 42 -4.13 9.25 13.21
N LYS A 43 -4.91 8.38 13.87
CA LYS A 43 -4.94 8.31 15.33
C LYS A 43 -3.55 7.98 15.90
N LYS A 44 -2.86 6.98 15.35
CA LYS A 44 -1.52 6.61 15.80
C LYS A 44 -0.48 7.68 15.46
N MET A 45 -0.58 8.33 14.31
CA MET A 45 0.25 9.48 13.98
C MET A 45 0.11 10.60 15.00
N ALA A 46 -1.11 10.92 15.43
CA ALA A 46 -1.37 11.92 16.46
C ALA A 46 -0.77 11.52 17.82
N GLU A 47 -0.92 10.26 18.24
CA GLU A 47 -0.33 9.71 19.47
C GLU A 47 1.19 9.80 19.49
N HIS A 48 1.85 9.72 18.32
CA HIS A 48 3.30 9.82 18.14
C HIS A 48 3.78 11.24 17.75
N GLU A 49 2.87 12.21 17.69
CA GLU A 49 3.15 13.62 17.36
C GLU A 49 3.86 13.78 16.00
N VAL A 50 3.50 12.99 14.99
CA VAL A 50 4.02 13.10 13.63
C VAL A 50 3.00 13.74 12.69
N ALA A 51 3.48 14.61 11.79
CA ALA A 51 2.62 15.31 10.84
C ALA A 51 2.42 14.55 9.53
N GLY A 52 3.35 13.66 9.21
CA GLY A 52 3.32 12.81 8.02
C GLY A 52 3.76 11.39 8.32
N LEU A 53 3.25 10.46 7.51
CA LEU A 53 3.66 9.05 7.50
C LEU A 53 3.98 8.66 6.06
N LEU A 54 5.19 8.18 5.81
CA LEU A 54 5.68 7.77 4.51
C LEU A 54 5.86 6.25 4.48
N LEU A 55 5.13 5.58 3.61
CA LEU A 55 4.98 4.14 3.56
C LEU A 55 5.56 3.58 2.27
N PHE A 56 6.72 2.93 2.33
CA PHE A 56 7.31 2.16 1.24
C PHE A 56 7.04 0.66 1.37
N ASN A 57 6.77 0.16 2.58
CA ASN A 57 6.35 -1.21 2.76
C ASN A 57 4.97 -1.41 2.10
N GLN A 58 4.90 -2.35 1.15
CA GLN A 58 3.70 -2.55 0.33
C GLN A 58 2.48 -3.01 1.14
N ILE A 59 2.69 -3.71 2.25
CA ILE A 59 1.60 -4.10 3.16
C ILE A 59 1.01 -2.85 3.83
N ASN A 60 1.86 -1.93 4.30
CA ASN A 60 1.44 -0.69 4.94
C ASN A 60 0.81 0.29 3.94
N ALA A 61 1.39 0.41 2.74
CA ALA A 61 0.85 1.20 1.64
C ALA A 61 -0.56 0.70 1.26
N ARG A 62 -0.73 -0.62 1.13
CA ARG A 62 -2.02 -1.26 0.88
C ARG A 62 -3.00 -1.05 2.03
N TYR A 63 -2.57 -1.15 3.29
CA TYR A 63 -3.44 -0.90 4.44
C TYR A 63 -3.98 0.54 4.45
N ALA A 64 -3.18 1.53 4.05
CA ALA A 64 -3.58 2.93 3.96
C ALA A 64 -4.56 3.20 2.80
N THR A 65 -4.41 2.52 1.66
CA THR A 65 -5.04 2.92 0.40
C THR A 65 -5.83 1.82 -0.30
N ASP A 66 -5.57 0.56 0.01
CA ASP A 66 -5.99 -0.65 -0.73
C ASP A 66 -5.44 -0.73 -2.18
N ALA A 67 -4.56 0.18 -2.57
CA ALA A 67 -3.92 0.12 -3.87
C ALA A 67 -2.85 -0.97 -3.92
N THR A 68 -2.80 -1.71 -5.03
CA THR A 68 -1.82 -2.77 -5.28
C THR A 68 -1.19 -2.59 -6.67
N ASN A 69 0.10 -2.88 -6.77
CA ASN A 69 0.83 -2.86 -8.04
C ASN A 69 2.14 -3.63 -7.87
N MET A 70 2.40 -4.61 -8.72
CA MET A 70 3.66 -5.38 -8.79
C MET A 70 4.32 -5.63 -7.41
N GLN A 71 3.60 -6.28 -6.49
CA GLN A 71 3.96 -6.41 -5.07
C GLN A 71 5.41 -6.86 -4.83
N ILE A 72 5.87 -7.91 -5.53
CA ILE A 72 7.23 -8.44 -5.38
C ILE A 72 8.28 -7.40 -5.79
N TRP A 73 8.07 -6.74 -6.93
CA TRP A 73 8.98 -5.73 -7.44
C TRP A 73 9.04 -4.51 -6.52
N CYS A 74 7.88 -4.02 -6.08
CA CYS A 74 7.77 -2.89 -5.17
C CYS A 74 8.29 -3.19 -3.75
N SER A 75 8.38 -4.47 -3.37
CA SER A 75 9.04 -4.88 -2.12
C SER A 75 10.56 -4.97 -2.25
N HIS A 76 11.07 -5.09 -3.49
CA HIS A 76 12.50 -5.19 -3.78
C HIS A 76 13.15 -3.83 -4.01
N TYR A 77 12.44 -2.90 -4.66
CA TYR A 77 12.91 -1.56 -4.97
C TYR A 77 11.94 -0.48 -4.48
N GLU A 78 12.47 0.69 -4.16
CA GLU A 78 11.72 1.90 -3.78
C GLU A 78 11.02 2.51 -5.00
N THR A 79 10.03 1.80 -5.54
CA THR A 79 9.34 2.16 -6.78
C THR A 79 7.96 2.76 -6.56
N ARG A 80 7.46 2.68 -5.33
CA ARG A 80 6.12 3.10 -4.95
C ARG A 80 6.06 3.43 -3.48
N CYS A 81 5.37 4.51 -3.12
CA CYS A 81 5.10 4.83 -1.73
C CYS A 81 3.78 5.57 -1.55
N VAL A 82 3.31 5.62 -0.31
CA VAL A 82 2.15 6.41 0.10
C VAL A 82 2.59 7.43 1.13
N PHE A 83 2.25 8.70 0.91
CA PHE A 83 2.35 9.73 1.92
C PHE A 83 0.98 9.99 2.53
N VAL A 84 0.87 9.83 3.84
CA VAL A 84 -0.34 10.12 4.61
C VAL A 84 -0.10 11.36 5.46
N SER A 85 -0.89 12.40 5.27
CA SER A 85 -0.91 13.56 6.16
C SER A 85 -1.77 13.28 7.38
N LEU A 86 -1.43 13.86 8.51
CA LEU A 86 -2.28 13.76 9.72
C LEU A 86 -3.68 14.36 9.47
N GLU A 87 -3.76 15.57 8.90
CA GLU A 87 -5.02 16.30 8.64
C GLU A 87 -5.19 16.71 7.16
N GLY A 88 -4.32 16.24 6.28
CA GLY A 88 -4.33 16.59 4.86
C GLY A 88 -4.55 15.36 3.94
N PRO A 89 -4.08 15.46 2.69
CA PRO A 89 -4.29 14.42 1.70
C PRO A 89 -3.50 13.15 1.97
N VAL A 90 -3.99 12.06 1.39
CA VAL A 90 -3.23 10.84 1.12
C VAL A 90 -2.75 10.91 -0.33
N VAL A 91 -1.45 10.84 -0.54
CA VAL A 91 -0.83 10.92 -1.85
C VAL A 91 -0.17 9.59 -2.19
N LEU A 92 -0.63 8.97 -3.28
CA LEU A 92 0.01 7.80 -3.85
C LEU A 92 1.08 8.22 -4.84
N PHE A 93 2.31 7.80 -4.61
CA PHE A 93 3.41 7.88 -5.57
C PHE A 93 3.60 6.54 -6.25
N ASP A 94 3.44 6.48 -7.56
CA ASP A 94 3.50 5.24 -8.34
C ASP A 94 4.05 5.53 -9.75
N TYR A 95 3.96 4.56 -10.67
CA TYR A 95 4.42 4.70 -12.05
C TYR A 95 3.54 5.64 -12.86
N ALA A 96 4.14 6.31 -13.86
CA ALA A 96 3.45 7.32 -14.68
C ALA A 96 2.25 6.79 -15.48
N ASP A 97 2.22 5.52 -15.81
CA ASP A 97 1.23 4.87 -16.68
C ASP A 97 0.21 4.00 -15.90
N HIS A 98 0.24 4.04 -14.55
CA HIS A 98 -0.62 3.21 -13.70
C HIS A 98 -1.70 3.96 -12.88
N PRO A 99 -2.12 5.21 -13.17
CA PRO A 99 -3.12 5.91 -12.35
C PRO A 99 -4.46 5.18 -12.33
N HIS A 100 -4.79 4.41 -13.37
CA HIS A 100 -6.02 3.63 -13.49
C HIS A 100 -6.16 2.54 -12.40
N LEU A 101 -5.06 2.15 -11.73
CA LEU A 101 -5.10 1.20 -10.62
C LEU A 101 -5.59 1.82 -9.31
N ALA A 102 -5.64 3.16 -9.23
CA ALA A 102 -5.96 3.91 -8.04
C ALA A 102 -7.21 4.81 -8.18
N GLU A 103 -7.76 4.97 -9.39
CA GLU A 103 -8.85 5.93 -9.70
C GLU A 103 -10.13 5.70 -8.88
N ASP A 104 -10.43 4.45 -8.51
CA ASP A 104 -11.65 4.08 -7.79
C ASP A 104 -11.42 3.93 -6.27
N LEU A 105 -10.25 4.29 -5.75
CA LEU A 105 -9.93 4.11 -4.34
C LEU A 105 -10.21 5.39 -3.53
N PRO A 106 -11.22 5.37 -2.62
CA PRO A 106 -11.73 6.57 -1.95
C PRO A 106 -10.78 7.16 -0.92
N THR A 107 -9.68 6.48 -0.62
CA THR A 107 -8.66 6.92 0.35
C THR A 107 -7.47 7.61 -0.30
N ILE A 108 -7.46 7.77 -1.62
CA ILE A 108 -6.38 8.44 -2.35
C ILE A 108 -6.89 9.79 -2.86
N ASP A 109 -6.26 10.87 -2.40
CA ASP A 109 -6.63 12.24 -2.77
C ASP A 109 -5.82 12.78 -3.96
N ASP A 110 -4.57 12.31 -4.12
CA ASP A 110 -3.66 12.75 -5.18
C ASP A 110 -2.79 11.59 -5.66
N TYR A 111 -2.46 11.59 -6.95
CA TYR A 111 -1.58 10.63 -7.58
C TYR A 111 -0.39 11.34 -8.19
N ARG A 112 0.83 10.90 -7.85
CA ARG A 112 2.07 11.45 -8.36
C ARG A 112 2.98 10.37 -8.91
N VAL A 113 3.80 10.76 -9.88
CA VAL A 113 4.87 9.88 -10.36
C VAL A 113 6.02 9.91 -9.36
N LEU A 114 6.44 8.73 -8.90
CA LEU A 114 7.62 8.64 -8.06
C LEU A 114 8.88 8.87 -8.88
N PRO A 115 9.74 9.86 -8.56
CA PRO A 115 11.08 9.94 -9.11
C PRO A 115 11.89 8.73 -8.63
N ALA A 116 12.10 7.75 -9.51
CA ALA A 116 12.90 6.57 -9.16
C ALA A 116 14.35 6.97 -8.92
N PHE A 117 14.95 6.59 -7.80
CA PHE A 117 16.32 6.95 -7.43
C PHE A 117 17.22 5.73 -7.14
N TYR A 118 16.74 4.51 -7.35
CA TYR A 118 17.54 3.30 -7.21
C TYR A 118 18.37 3.05 -8.48
N PHE A 119 19.58 2.56 -8.30
CA PHE A 119 20.59 2.44 -9.35
C PHE A 119 20.12 1.68 -10.60
N PHE A 120 19.38 0.59 -10.42
CA PHE A 120 18.88 -0.22 -11.54
C PHE A 120 18.03 0.61 -12.54
N SER A 121 17.23 1.55 -12.04
CA SER A 121 16.36 2.38 -12.90
C SER A 121 17.11 3.55 -13.56
N VAL A 122 17.96 4.23 -12.81
CA VAL A 122 18.50 5.55 -13.22
C VAL A 122 20.02 5.60 -13.32
N GLY A 123 20.71 4.49 -13.01
CA GLY A 123 22.17 4.42 -13.03
C GLY A 123 22.80 5.47 -12.13
N ASN A 124 23.78 6.20 -12.63
CA ASN A 124 24.51 7.23 -11.87
C ASN A 124 23.71 8.53 -11.61
N ARG A 125 22.45 8.63 -12.06
CA ARG A 125 21.60 9.80 -11.84
C ARG A 125 20.74 9.70 -10.57
N GLY A 126 20.95 8.70 -9.71
CA GLY A 126 20.18 8.49 -8.49
C GLY A 126 20.16 9.70 -7.57
N GLU A 127 21.28 10.44 -7.47
CA GLU A 127 21.37 11.65 -6.66
C GLU A 127 20.43 12.77 -7.13
N GLU A 128 20.29 12.97 -8.45
CA GLU A 128 19.36 13.93 -9.02
C GLU A 128 17.91 13.62 -8.66
N PHE A 129 17.51 12.36 -8.85
CA PHE A 129 16.11 11.93 -8.63
C PHE A 129 15.74 11.84 -7.15
N VAL A 130 16.68 11.49 -6.25
CA VAL A 130 16.40 11.50 -4.82
C VAL A 130 16.18 12.92 -4.28
N LEU A 131 16.86 13.91 -4.85
CA LEU A 131 16.61 15.33 -4.50
C LEU A 131 15.22 15.80 -4.96
N GLU A 132 14.76 15.35 -6.12
CA GLU A 132 13.40 15.62 -6.60
C GLU A 132 12.35 14.95 -5.71
N PHE A 133 12.56 13.67 -5.37
CA PHE A 133 11.71 12.96 -4.40
C PHE A 133 11.61 13.71 -3.07
N ALA A 134 12.76 14.05 -2.48
CA ALA A 134 12.81 14.76 -1.21
C ALA A 134 12.15 16.15 -1.28
N ALA A 135 12.24 16.83 -2.43
CA ALA A 135 11.55 18.11 -2.63
C ALA A 135 10.03 17.93 -2.62
N GLN A 136 9.49 16.90 -3.27
CA GLN A 136 8.05 16.63 -3.29
C GLN A 136 7.52 16.28 -1.89
N ILE A 137 8.22 15.46 -1.12
CA ILE A 137 7.81 15.11 0.26
C ILE A 137 7.91 16.34 1.17
N SER A 138 8.98 17.12 1.06
CA SER A 138 9.15 18.36 1.84
C SER A 138 8.05 19.40 1.53
N ASP A 139 7.61 19.52 0.26
CA ASP A 139 6.50 20.38 -0.12
C ASP A 139 5.19 19.93 0.56
N LEU A 140 4.89 18.64 0.56
CA LEU A 140 3.72 18.09 1.25
C LEU A 140 3.78 18.36 2.76
N MET A 141 4.93 18.16 3.40
CA MET A 141 5.12 18.44 4.82
C MET A 141 4.98 19.94 5.14
N ASN A 142 5.47 20.81 4.26
CA ASN A 142 5.32 22.26 4.43
C ASN A 142 3.87 22.72 4.28
N ARG A 143 3.11 22.14 3.37
CA ARG A 143 1.70 22.50 3.14
C ARG A 143 0.76 21.96 4.20
N TYR A 144 0.98 20.73 4.65
CA TYR A 144 0.02 19.99 5.47
C TYR A 144 0.52 19.63 6.87
N GLY A 145 1.79 19.88 7.18
CA GLY A 145 2.38 19.53 8.47
C GLY A 145 2.11 20.53 9.60
N GLY A 146 1.45 21.69 9.33
CA GLY A 146 1.17 22.68 10.36
C GLY A 146 2.42 23.23 11.08
N GLY A 147 3.59 23.19 10.43
CA GLY A 147 4.88 23.57 11.03
C GLY A 147 5.62 22.41 11.73
N ASN A 148 4.96 21.29 11.98
CA ASN A 148 5.60 20.09 12.52
C ASN A 148 6.43 19.42 11.40
N LYS A 149 7.71 19.17 11.67
CA LYS A 149 8.68 18.58 10.73
C LYS A 149 8.89 17.07 10.93
N ARG A 150 8.19 16.46 11.88
CA ARG A 150 8.31 15.04 12.21
C ARG A 150 7.58 14.20 11.16
N LEU A 151 8.35 13.41 10.41
CA LEU A 151 7.91 12.49 9.39
C LEU A 151 8.24 11.06 9.82
N ALA A 152 7.23 10.23 10.02
CA ALA A 152 7.42 8.81 10.28
C ALA A 152 7.63 8.06 8.95
N ILE A 153 8.56 7.10 8.95
CA ILE A 153 8.90 6.29 7.77
C ILE A 153 8.97 4.82 8.18
N ASP A 154 8.33 3.95 7.45
CA ASP A 154 8.37 2.51 7.73
C ASP A 154 9.62 1.81 7.15
N THR A 155 10.04 2.20 5.96
CA THR A 155 11.29 1.74 5.35
C THR A 155 11.72 2.72 4.26
N LEU A 156 13.02 2.97 4.15
CA LEU A 156 13.61 3.81 3.12
C LEU A 156 15.12 3.60 3.12
N SER A 157 15.77 3.68 1.97
CA SER A 157 17.23 3.65 1.85
C SER A 157 17.89 4.82 2.58
N HIS A 158 19.16 4.65 2.95
CA HIS A 158 19.95 5.72 3.57
C HIS A 158 19.98 6.98 2.71
N THR A 159 20.13 6.83 1.39
CA THR A 159 20.15 7.95 0.43
C THR A 159 18.84 8.74 0.48
N GLY A 160 17.69 8.07 0.51
CA GLY A 160 16.39 8.71 0.67
C GLY A 160 16.26 9.43 2.00
N CYS A 161 16.64 8.77 3.11
CA CYS A 161 16.62 9.37 4.45
C CYS A 161 17.49 10.63 4.54
N ASP A 162 18.71 10.59 3.99
CA ASP A 162 19.63 11.72 4.05
C ASP A 162 19.14 12.90 3.21
N ALA A 163 18.54 12.64 2.05
CA ALA A 163 17.93 13.67 1.22
C ALA A 163 16.74 14.36 1.94
N LEU A 164 15.92 13.60 2.67
CA LEU A 164 14.82 14.16 3.48
C LEU A 164 15.33 14.99 4.67
N ARG A 165 16.36 14.49 5.39
CA ARG A 165 17.02 15.25 6.48
C ARG A 165 17.63 16.55 5.98
N ALA A 166 18.25 16.53 4.78
CA ALA A 166 18.80 17.73 4.16
C ALA A 166 17.74 18.81 3.85
N ARG A 167 16.46 18.41 3.75
CA ARG A 167 15.31 19.32 3.64
C ARG A 167 14.78 19.80 5.00
N GLY A 168 15.44 19.47 6.10
CA GLY A 168 15.06 19.88 7.45
C GLY A 168 13.93 19.09 8.07
N LEU A 169 13.65 17.88 7.58
CA LEU A 169 12.68 16.97 8.18
C LEU A 169 13.30 16.18 9.31
N GLU A 170 12.56 15.99 10.40
CA GLU A 170 12.89 15.10 11.50
C GLU A 170 12.29 13.72 11.19
N LEU A 171 13.14 12.74 10.89
CA LEU A 171 12.70 11.39 10.58
C LEU A 171 12.55 10.57 11.85
N VAL A 172 11.40 9.92 12.00
CA VAL A 172 11.06 9.00 13.10
C VAL A 172 10.72 7.63 12.57
N GLU A 173 10.93 6.61 13.41
CA GLU A 173 10.57 5.22 13.09
C GLU A 173 9.05 5.09 12.95
N GLY A 174 8.61 4.55 11.83
CA GLY A 174 7.19 4.37 11.49
C GLY A 174 6.62 3.00 11.84
N GLU A 175 7.46 1.99 12.11
CA GLU A 175 7.02 0.61 12.34
C GLU A 175 6.05 0.52 13.52
N GLN A 176 6.35 1.16 14.65
CA GLN A 176 5.45 1.13 15.80
C GLN A 176 4.07 1.73 15.49
N ILE A 177 4.02 2.79 14.67
CA ILE A 177 2.77 3.42 14.24
C ILE A 177 1.97 2.42 13.40
N THR A 178 2.61 1.81 12.38
CA THR A 178 1.94 0.93 11.44
C THR A 178 1.48 -0.38 12.10
N GLU A 179 2.32 -1.02 12.90
CA GLU A 179 1.99 -2.26 13.58
C GLU A 179 0.88 -2.09 14.62
N THR A 180 0.94 -1.03 15.43
CA THR A 180 -0.10 -0.78 16.44
C THR A 180 -1.43 -0.36 15.83
N ALA A 181 -1.42 0.34 14.68
CA ALA A 181 -2.65 0.68 13.97
C ALA A 181 -3.37 -0.57 13.42
N ARG A 182 -2.61 -1.59 13.01
CA ARG A 182 -3.12 -2.85 12.45
C ARG A 182 -3.44 -3.91 13.49
N ALA A 183 -2.97 -3.75 14.75
CA ALA A 183 -3.07 -4.78 15.78
C ALA A 183 -4.52 -5.19 16.09
N ILE A 184 -5.40 -4.22 16.24
CA ILE A 184 -6.82 -4.46 16.57
C ILE A 184 -7.65 -4.36 15.29
N LYS A 185 -8.33 -5.46 14.95
CA LYS A 185 -9.16 -5.58 13.75
C LYS A 185 -10.59 -5.10 14.03
N SER A 186 -11.23 -4.48 13.06
CA SER A 186 -12.66 -4.22 13.09
C SER A 186 -13.47 -5.49 12.79
N ASP A 187 -14.77 -5.47 13.04
CA ASP A 187 -15.65 -6.59 12.72
C ASP A 187 -15.64 -6.93 11.23
N ASP A 188 -15.57 -5.92 10.37
CA ASP A 188 -15.50 -6.13 8.92
C ASP A 188 -14.13 -6.68 8.48
N GLU A 189 -13.04 -6.28 9.12
CA GLU A 189 -11.73 -6.91 8.91
C GLU A 189 -11.69 -8.37 9.38
N LEU A 190 -12.37 -8.70 10.48
CA LEU A 190 -12.50 -10.10 10.92
C LEU A 190 -13.26 -10.96 9.90
N LYS A 191 -14.30 -10.42 9.25
CA LYS A 191 -15.00 -11.11 8.16
C LYS A 191 -14.06 -11.34 6.96
N LEU A 192 -13.26 -10.33 6.57
CA LEU A 192 -12.26 -10.49 5.49
C LEU A 192 -11.19 -11.54 5.85
N MET A 193 -10.76 -11.57 7.10
CA MET A 193 -9.86 -12.64 7.57
C MET A 193 -10.52 -14.01 7.50
N GLN A 194 -11.80 -14.12 7.84
CA GLN A 194 -12.54 -15.40 7.72
C GLN A 194 -12.61 -15.86 6.27
N VAL A 195 -12.84 -14.92 5.31
CA VAL A 195 -12.81 -15.23 3.87
C VAL A 195 -11.45 -15.78 3.47
N SER A 196 -10.36 -15.13 3.90
CA SER A 196 -8.99 -15.60 3.62
C SER A 196 -8.73 -16.99 4.21
N MET A 197 -9.22 -17.26 5.41
CA MET A 197 -9.12 -18.60 6.05
C MET A 197 -9.92 -19.65 5.27
N ASN A 198 -11.10 -19.32 4.78
CA ASN A 198 -11.90 -20.23 3.97
C ASN A 198 -11.21 -20.58 2.64
N VAL A 199 -10.60 -19.59 1.97
CA VAL A 199 -9.81 -19.80 0.75
C VAL A 199 -8.60 -20.69 1.04
N CYS A 200 -7.90 -20.48 2.15
CA CYS A 200 -6.78 -21.31 2.58
C CYS A 200 -7.23 -22.76 2.82
N GLN A 201 -8.35 -22.96 3.52
CA GLN A 201 -8.92 -24.29 3.78
C GLN A 201 -9.26 -25.02 2.47
N GLU A 202 -9.89 -24.36 1.51
CA GLU A 202 -10.17 -24.93 0.19
C GLU A 202 -8.88 -25.27 -0.58
N GLY A 203 -7.86 -24.44 -0.48
CA GLY A 203 -6.54 -24.73 -1.05
C GLY A 203 -5.91 -25.99 -0.46
N MET A 204 -5.94 -26.13 0.86
CA MET A 204 -5.44 -27.33 1.53
C MET A 204 -6.23 -28.59 1.17
N ARG A 205 -7.56 -28.48 1.07
CA ARG A 205 -8.42 -29.58 0.63
C ARG A 205 -8.10 -30.01 -0.81
N ALA A 206 -7.96 -29.04 -1.72
CA ALA A 206 -7.62 -29.31 -3.11
C ALA A 206 -6.24 -29.97 -3.25
N MET A 207 -5.26 -29.56 -2.43
CA MET A 207 -3.95 -30.23 -2.40
C MET A 207 -4.06 -31.67 -1.89
N GLN A 208 -4.83 -31.91 -0.83
CA GLN A 208 -5.04 -33.26 -0.27
C GLN A 208 -5.67 -34.22 -1.29
N GLU A 209 -6.67 -33.75 -2.03
CA GLU A 209 -7.35 -34.52 -3.07
C GLU A 209 -6.48 -34.78 -4.31
N TYR A 210 -5.52 -33.87 -4.57
CA TYR A 210 -4.64 -33.97 -5.73
C TYR A 210 -3.36 -34.77 -5.46
N LEU A 211 -3.02 -34.99 -4.19
CA LEU A 211 -1.76 -35.65 -3.78
C LEU A 211 -1.73 -37.13 -4.18
N GLU A 212 -0.73 -37.49 -5.00
CA GLU A 212 -0.47 -38.85 -5.43
C GLU A 212 0.99 -39.23 -5.25
N PRO A 213 1.31 -40.53 -4.98
CA PRO A 213 2.68 -40.99 -4.91
C PRO A 213 3.45 -40.74 -6.21
N GLY A 214 4.65 -40.16 -6.08
CA GLY A 214 5.55 -39.88 -7.19
C GLY A 214 5.40 -38.49 -7.82
N MET A 215 4.43 -37.67 -7.38
CA MET A 215 4.39 -36.28 -7.83
C MET A 215 5.48 -35.42 -7.17
N THR A 216 5.80 -34.29 -7.82
CA THR A 216 6.77 -33.33 -7.27
C THR A 216 6.06 -32.33 -6.34
N GLU A 217 6.82 -31.72 -5.41
CA GLU A 217 6.32 -30.63 -4.56
C GLU A 217 5.78 -29.46 -5.40
N ASN A 218 6.46 -29.12 -6.52
CA ASN A 218 6.00 -28.07 -7.43
C ASN A 218 4.62 -28.36 -8.04
N ALA A 219 4.34 -29.63 -8.40
CA ALA A 219 3.04 -30.01 -8.93
C ALA A 219 1.95 -29.83 -7.85
N LEU A 220 2.23 -30.23 -6.60
CA LEU A 220 1.31 -30.04 -5.50
C LEU A 220 1.10 -28.55 -5.18
N TRP A 221 2.18 -27.76 -5.16
CA TRP A 221 2.11 -26.32 -4.91
C TRP A 221 1.37 -25.56 -6.00
N SER A 222 1.52 -25.96 -7.28
CA SER A 222 0.74 -25.37 -8.38
C SER A 222 -0.77 -25.50 -8.16
N LYS A 223 -1.22 -26.58 -7.51
CA LYS A 223 -2.64 -26.78 -7.17
C LYS A 223 -3.13 -25.79 -6.11
N LEU A 224 -2.29 -25.47 -5.13
CA LEU A 224 -2.59 -24.44 -4.13
C LEU A 224 -2.78 -23.06 -4.82
N HIS A 225 -1.83 -22.67 -5.70
CA HIS A 225 -1.89 -21.39 -6.40
C HIS A 225 -3.10 -21.29 -7.34
N GLU A 226 -3.39 -22.35 -8.11
CA GLU A 226 -4.60 -22.43 -8.95
C GLU A 226 -5.86 -22.16 -8.11
N THR A 227 -5.99 -22.86 -6.98
CA THR A 227 -7.15 -22.72 -6.10
C THR A 227 -7.26 -21.32 -5.51
N ASN A 228 -6.15 -20.76 -5.01
CA ASN A 228 -6.10 -19.42 -4.45
C ASN A 228 -6.54 -18.36 -5.49
N ILE A 229 -5.96 -18.39 -6.69
CA ILE A 229 -6.27 -17.41 -7.75
C ILE A 229 -7.72 -17.57 -8.23
N ARG A 230 -8.19 -18.79 -8.42
CA ARG A 230 -9.58 -19.08 -8.84
C ARG A 230 -10.61 -18.56 -7.84
N LEU A 231 -10.27 -18.55 -6.55
CA LEU A 231 -11.12 -18.05 -5.46
C LEU A 231 -10.90 -16.56 -5.15
N GLY A 232 -10.25 -15.82 -6.04
CA GLY A 232 -10.07 -14.36 -5.94
C GLY A 232 -8.86 -13.92 -5.13
N GLY A 233 -7.97 -14.84 -4.76
CA GLY A 233 -6.68 -14.50 -4.20
C GLY A 233 -5.76 -13.82 -5.20
N GLU A 234 -4.80 -13.09 -4.72
CA GLU A 234 -3.79 -12.43 -5.55
C GLU A 234 -2.56 -13.31 -5.70
N TRP A 235 -1.86 -13.13 -6.81
CA TRP A 235 -0.52 -13.67 -6.97
C TRP A 235 0.49 -12.77 -6.24
N ILE A 236 1.26 -13.37 -5.34
CA ILE A 236 2.27 -12.71 -4.51
C ILE A 236 3.63 -13.34 -4.79
#